data_57c7711df9a6b4a1b7c78fb255982258
#
_entry.id   57c7711df9a6b4a1b7c78fb255982258
#
_cell.length_a   1.000
_cell.length_b   1.000
_cell.length_c   1.000
_cell.angle_alpha   90.00
_cell.angle_beta   90.00
_cell.angle_gamma   90.00
#
_symmetry.space_group_name_H-M   'P 1'
#
loop_
_entity.id
_entity.type
_entity.pdbx_description
1 polymer ?
#
loop_
_entity_poly.entity_id
_entity_poly.type
_entity_poly.pdbx_seq_one_letter_code
_entity_poly.pdbx_strand_id
1 'polypeptide(L)'
;RNPQRRQELIIASKIAGPGLPWVRNGGPITGEAVIAAVDASLRRLQTDYIDLYQLHWPNRTTPHFGKHFPNQIRFSDIDRQQHEAEMLEILQALASCIKAGKIRHVGLSDDSTWGINTYLKLAEKHELPRMVSIQNEFSLLHTKDWPYLIENCVHEDVAYLPWSPLAAGMLSGKYIDGARPEGSRWTYMQRKGIFRDTELANEAVKGYVEVANAHGFT
;
A
#
# COMPACT_ATOMS: atom_id res chain seq x y z
N ARG A 1 21.89 19.05 5.03
CA ARG A 1 20.41 19.10 5.15
C ARG A 1 19.95 20.54 5.02
N ASN A 2 18.99 20.79 4.13
CA ASN A 2 18.42 22.12 3.95
C ASN A 2 16.98 22.10 4.51
N PRO A 3 16.69 22.74 5.67
CA PRO A 3 15.37 22.77 6.27
C PRO A 3 14.32 23.42 5.36
N GLN A 4 14.70 24.38 4.52
CA GLN A 4 13.81 25.03 3.55
C GLN A 4 13.33 24.02 2.50
N ARG A 5 14.23 23.18 2.00
CA ARG A 5 13.89 22.11 1.05
C ARG A 5 12.94 21.06 1.65
N ARG A 6 12.98 20.84 2.98
CA ARG A 6 12.05 19.90 3.65
C ARG A 6 10.60 20.32 3.48
N GLN A 7 10.31 21.59 3.48
CA GLN A 7 8.95 22.14 3.34
C GLN A 7 8.41 22.01 1.91
N GLU A 8 9.30 21.87 0.92
CA GLU A 8 8.94 21.67 -0.48
C GLU A 8 8.66 20.19 -0.83
N LEU A 9 8.94 19.27 0.08
CA LEU A 9 8.84 17.83 -0.14
C LEU A 9 7.67 17.22 0.65
N ILE A 10 6.93 16.32 0.00
CA ILE A 10 5.98 15.42 0.64
C ILE A 10 6.71 14.12 0.95
N ILE A 11 6.91 13.82 2.23
CA ILE A 11 7.54 12.59 2.69
C ILE A 11 6.47 11.66 3.24
N ALA A 12 6.40 10.45 2.67
CA ALA A 12 5.54 9.39 3.17
C ALA A 12 6.36 8.26 3.82
N SER A 13 5.83 7.65 4.86
CA SER A 13 6.38 6.45 5.50
C SER A 13 5.26 5.53 5.96
N LYS A 14 5.62 4.31 6.39
CA LYS A 14 4.65 3.28 6.75
C LYS A 14 5.05 2.50 7.99
N ILE A 15 4.04 1.99 8.71
CA ILE A 15 4.20 0.90 9.66
C ILE A 15 3.83 -0.42 9.00
N ALA A 16 4.73 -1.40 9.02
CA ALA A 16 4.45 -2.75 8.51
C ALA A 16 3.36 -3.45 9.32
N GLY A 17 2.49 -4.19 8.68
CA GLY A 17 1.55 -5.10 9.34
C GLY A 17 2.23 -6.35 9.91
N PRO A 18 1.45 -7.32 10.39
CA PRO A 18 1.98 -8.56 11.00
C PRO A 18 2.63 -9.49 9.97
N GLY A 19 3.35 -10.51 10.45
CA GLY A 19 3.86 -11.63 9.65
C GLY A 19 5.34 -11.52 9.25
N LEU A 20 6.04 -10.42 9.53
CA LEU A 20 7.49 -10.30 9.30
C LEU A 20 8.24 -10.58 10.62
N PRO A 21 8.94 -11.72 10.76
CA PRO A 21 9.60 -12.08 12.02
C PRO A 21 10.60 -11.04 12.54
N TRP A 22 11.26 -10.32 11.62
CA TRP A 22 12.23 -9.26 11.95
C TRP A 22 11.60 -7.90 12.27
N VAL A 23 10.27 -7.79 12.16
CA VAL A 23 9.52 -6.59 12.54
C VAL A 23 8.57 -6.96 13.67
N ARG A 24 8.76 -6.42 14.85
CA ARG A 24 7.93 -6.70 16.05
C ARG A 24 7.69 -8.20 16.30
N ASN A 25 8.65 -9.07 15.97
CA ASN A 25 8.51 -10.54 16.02
C ASN A 25 7.28 -11.07 15.25
N GLY A 26 6.90 -10.41 14.17
CA GLY A 26 5.71 -10.75 13.38
C GLY A 26 4.39 -10.29 13.98
N GLY A 27 4.43 -9.55 15.08
CA GLY A 27 3.24 -9.12 15.82
C GLY A 27 2.38 -8.07 15.09
N PRO A 28 1.14 -7.85 15.58
CA PRO A 28 0.17 -6.94 14.98
C PRO A 28 0.57 -5.47 15.11
N ILE A 29 -0.13 -4.62 14.39
CA ILE A 29 -0.15 -3.18 14.64
C ILE A 29 -1.06 -2.94 15.85
N THR A 30 -0.51 -2.33 16.89
CA THR A 30 -1.23 -1.83 18.07
C THR A 30 -1.06 -0.31 18.14
N GLY A 31 -1.81 0.37 18.99
CA GLY A 31 -1.65 1.80 19.21
C GLY A 31 -0.22 2.16 19.66
N GLU A 32 0.35 1.37 20.59
CA GLU A 32 1.73 1.54 21.05
C GLU A 32 2.73 1.33 19.91
N ALA A 33 2.53 0.29 19.09
CA ALA A 33 3.38 0.01 17.94
C ALA A 33 3.36 1.16 16.91
N VAL A 34 2.21 1.82 16.71
CA VAL A 34 2.08 3.00 15.84
C VAL A 34 2.98 4.12 16.34
N ILE A 35 2.87 4.50 17.61
CA ILE A 35 3.64 5.60 18.20
C ILE A 35 5.14 5.32 18.09
N ALA A 36 5.56 4.12 18.48
CA ALA A 36 6.97 3.70 18.40
C ALA A 36 7.51 3.71 16.96
N ALA A 37 6.69 3.27 15.99
CA ALA A 37 7.08 3.23 14.58
C ALA A 37 7.18 4.62 13.94
N VAL A 38 6.29 5.55 14.30
CA VAL A 38 6.37 6.96 13.90
C VAL A 38 7.66 7.57 14.42
N ASP A 39 7.96 7.44 15.71
CA ASP A 39 9.18 7.96 16.33
C ASP A 39 10.46 7.37 15.70
N ALA A 40 10.45 6.08 15.44
CA ALA A 40 11.57 5.42 14.75
C ALA A 40 11.74 5.92 13.31
N SER A 41 10.65 6.20 12.59
CA SER A 41 10.68 6.75 11.23
C SER A 41 11.24 8.17 11.22
N LEU A 42 10.81 9.03 12.15
CA LEU A 42 11.31 10.40 12.30
C LEU A 42 12.83 10.41 12.56
N ARG A 43 13.30 9.55 13.47
CA ARG A 43 14.76 9.41 13.76
C ARG A 43 15.55 8.98 12.52
N ARG A 44 15.08 7.95 11.78
CA ARG A 44 15.79 7.48 10.58
C ARG A 44 15.78 8.49 9.45
N LEU A 45 14.64 9.17 9.24
CA LEU A 45 14.48 10.20 8.22
C LEU A 45 15.14 11.52 8.63
N GLN A 46 15.42 11.69 9.92
CA GLN A 46 16.01 12.90 10.50
C GLN A 46 15.18 14.16 10.18
N THR A 47 13.88 14.05 10.39
CA THR A 47 12.90 15.11 10.25
C THR A 47 11.97 15.14 11.45
N ASP A 48 11.36 16.28 11.72
CA ASP A 48 10.47 16.47 12.84
C ASP A 48 9.03 16.07 12.54
N TYR A 49 8.70 15.92 11.24
CA TYR A 49 7.38 15.50 10.80
C TYR A 49 7.41 14.67 9.51
N ILE A 50 6.37 13.87 9.33
CA ILE A 50 6.09 13.09 8.11
C ILE A 50 4.76 13.61 7.54
N ASP A 51 4.69 13.83 6.23
CA ASP A 51 3.48 14.38 5.61
C ASP A 51 2.37 13.34 5.51
N LEU A 52 2.68 12.09 5.12
CA LEU A 52 1.72 11.00 5.04
C LEU A 52 2.25 9.75 5.76
N TYR A 53 1.54 9.28 6.77
CA TYR A 53 1.87 8.03 7.45
C TYR A 53 0.83 6.96 7.17
N GLN A 54 1.26 5.80 6.65
CA GLN A 54 0.36 4.78 6.15
C GLN A 54 0.48 3.48 6.97
N LEU A 55 -0.64 2.75 7.11
CA LEU A 55 -0.63 1.36 7.49
C LEU A 55 -0.28 0.53 6.25
N HIS A 56 0.87 -0.19 6.29
CA HIS A 56 1.42 -0.87 5.11
C HIS A 56 0.57 -2.05 4.64
N TRP A 57 -0.03 -2.78 5.58
CA TRP A 57 -1.13 -3.73 5.40
C TRP A 57 -1.82 -3.96 6.75
N PRO A 58 -3.10 -4.37 6.76
CA PRO A 58 -3.86 -4.50 8.00
C PRO A 58 -3.48 -5.73 8.83
N ASN A 59 -3.93 -5.75 10.08
CA ASN A 59 -3.81 -6.91 10.98
C ASN A 59 -4.61 -8.11 10.48
N ARG A 60 -5.77 -7.86 9.89
CA ARG A 60 -6.65 -8.90 9.35
C ARG A 60 -6.15 -9.42 8.00
N THR A 61 -6.59 -10.60 7.64
CA THR A 61 -6.30 -11.17 6.32
C THR A 61 -7.01 -10.38 5.22
N THR A 62 -6.25 -9.90 4.25
CA THR A 62 -6.73 -9.24 3.03
C THR A 62 -6.05 -9.84 1.80
N PRO A 63 -6.62 -9.65 0.60
CA PRO A 63 -6.05 -10.19 -0.63
C PRO A 63 -4.82 -9.39 -1.12
N HIS A 64 -3.79 -9.30 -0.32
CA HIS A 64 -2.52 -8.66 -0.65
C HIS A 64 -1.39 -9.69 -0.85
N PHE A 65 -0.29 -9.25 -1.46
CA PHE A 65 0.91 -10.06 -1.72
C PHE A 65 0.62 -11.43 -2.37
N GLY A 66 -0.23 -11.43 -3.40
CA GLY A 66 -0.51 -12.64 -4.18
C GLY A 66 -1.57 -13.58 -3.59
N LYS A 67 -2.20 -13.24 -2.49
CA LYS A 67 -3.34 -13.99 -1.94
C LYS A 67 -4.61 -13.70 -2.74
N HIS A 68 -4.91 -14.52 -3.74
CA HIS A 68 -6.01 -14.27 -4.68
C HIS A 68 -7.07 -15.37 -4.70
N PHE A 69 -6.76 -16.53 -4.15
CA PHE A 69 -7.64 -17.70 -4.21
C PHE A 69 -8.39 -17.89 -2.88
N PRO A 70 -9.62 -18.44 -2.91
CA PRO A 70 -10.43 -18.65 -1.71
C PRO A 70 -9.75 -19.46 -0.60
N ASN A 71 -8.85 -20.39 -0.95
CA ASN A 71 -8.08 -21.16 0.02
C ASN A 71 -6.96 -20.38 0.72
N GLN A 72 -6.62 -19.20 0.20
CA GLN A 72 -5.60 -18.31 0.78
C GLN A 72 -6.21 -17.23 1.66
N ILE A 73 -7.51 -17.01 1.56
CA ILE A 73 -8.27 -16.01 2.31
C ILE A 73 -9.41 -16.75 3.00
N ARG A 74 -9.41 -16.76 4.32
CA ARG A 74 -10.49 -17.35 5.11
C ARG A 74 -11.28 -16.25 5.78
N PHE A 75 -12.58 -16.23 5.53
CA PHE A 75 -13.51 -15.29 6.13
C PHE A 75 -14.43 -15.94 7.17
N SER A 76 -14.27 -17.24 7.45
CA SER A 76 -15.07 -18.00 8.40
C SER A 76 -14.89 -17.55 9.85
N ASP A 77 -13.71 -17.02 10.17
CA ASP A 77 -13.31 -16.74 11.55
C ASP A 77 -13.23 -15.22 11.81
N ILE A 78 -14.08 -14.45 11.12
CA ILE A 78 -14.11 -13.00 11.25
C ILE A 78 -14.83 -12.63 12.54
N ASP A 79 -14.09 -12.02 13.47
CA ASP A 79 -14.67 -11.24 14.58
C ASP A 79 -14.69 -9.76 14.18
N ARG A 80 -15.85 -9.29 13.74
CA ARG A 80 -16.04 -7.91 13.31
C ARG A 80 -15.83 -6.92 14.46
N GLN A 81 -16.28 -7.25 15.68
CA GLN A 81 -16.17 -6.35 16.82
C GLN A 81 -14.72 -6.18 17.23
N GLN A 82 -13.96 -7.27 17.25
CA GLN A 82 -12.53 -7.24 17.50
C GLN A 82 -11.81 -6.40 16.45
N HIS A 83 -12.07 -6.61 15.16
CA HIS A 83 -11.43 -5.84 14.09
C HIS A 83 -11.74 -4.34 14.19
N GLU A 84 -12.98 -3.95 14.46
CA GLU A 84 -13.38 -2.55 14.63
C GLU A 84 -12.71 -1.94 15.87
N ALA A 85 -12.56 -2.68 16.98
CA ALA A 85 -11.87 -2.22 18.18
C ALA A 85 -10.36 -1.99 17.92
N GLU A 86 -9.68 -2.94 17.27
CA GLU A 86 -8.27 -2.79 16.86
C GLU A 86 -8.06 -1.59 15.93
N MET A 87 -8.95 -1.42 14.96
CA MET A 87 -8.88 -0.29 14.03
C MET A 87 -9.10 1.05 14.74
N LEU A 88 -10.00 1.10 15.71
CA LEU A 88 -10.22 2.31 16.52
C LEU A 88 -9.00 2.64 17.38
N GLU A 89 -8.38 1.66 18.04
CA GLU A 89 -7.14 1.86 18.81
C GLU A 89 -6.02 2.43 17.94
N ILE A 90 -5.82 1.85 16.76
CA ILE A 90 -4.82 2.31 15.78
C ILE A 90 -5.12 3.76 15.37
N LEU A 91 -6.37 4.08 15.06
CA LEU A 91 -6.77 5.42 14.63
C LEU A 91 -6.58 6.46 15.73
N GLN A 92 -6.87 6.12 17.00
CA GLN A 92 -6.61 6.98 18.14
C GLN A 92 -5.11 7.25 18.35
N ALA A 93 -4.26 6.25 18.17
CA ALA A 93 -2.81 6.41 18.23
C ALA A 93 -2.29 7.32 17.10
N LEU A 94 -2.79 7.16 15.87
CA LEU A 94 -2.48 8.04 14.75
C LEU A 94 -2.93 9.48 15.04
N ALA A 95 -4.11 9.67 15.62
CA ALA A 95 -4.61 10.99 16.04
C ALA A 95 -3.69 11.65 17.07
N SER A 96 -3.18 10.87 18.03
CA SER A 96 -2.21 11.39 19.01
C SER A 96 -0.90 11.86 18.35
N CYS A 97 -0.43 11.13 17.33
CA CYS A 97 0.75 11.51 16.56
C CYS A 97 0.51 12.78 15.71
N ILE A 98 -0.70 12.98 15.17
CA ILE A 98 -1.09 14.21 14.47
C ILE A 98 -1.11 15.38 15.46
N LYS A 99 -1.77 15.19 16.61
CA LYS A 99 -1.84 16.22 17.66
C LYS A 99 -0.46 16.63 18.17
N ALA A 100 0.48 15.70 18.21
CA ALA A 100 1.88 15.96 18.57
C ALA A 100 2.71 16.60 17.44
N GLY A 101 2.13 16.85 16.26
CA GLY A 101 2.81 17.43 15.10
C GLY A 101 3.80 16.48 14.39
N LYS A 102 3.82 15.20 14.75
CA LYS A 102 4.74 14.19 14.21
C LYS A 102 4.36 13.70 12.82
N ILE A 103 3.07 13.64 12.52
CA ILE A 103 2.53 13.29 11.20
C ILE A 103 1.42 14.27 10.84
N ARG A 104 1.19 14.51 9.54
CA ARG A 104 0.16 15.43 9.06
C ARG A 104 -1.11 14.72 8.63
N HIS A 105 -0.96 13.68 7.83
CA HIS A 105 -2.05 12.90 7.24
C HIS A 105 -1.82 11.41 7.44
N VAL A 106 -2.91 10.65 7.39
CA VAL A 106 -2.90 9.19 7.56
C VAL A 106 -3.54 8.51 6.36
N GLY A 107 -3.07 7.32 6.02
CA GLY A 107 -3.57 6.53 4.90
C GLY A 107 -3.38 5.04 5.10
N LEU A 108 -3.94 4.27 4.18
CA LEU A 108 -3.90 2.82 4.15
C LEU A 108 -3.00 2.32 3.01
N SER A 109 -2.62 1.05 3.07
CA SER A 109 -2.05 0.32 1.95
C SER A 109 -2.44 -1.15 2.04
N ASP A 110 -2.53 -1.81 0.88
CA ASP A 110 -2.93 -3.22 0.73
C ASP A 110 -4.18 -3.59 1.54
N ASP A 111 -5.15 -2.68 1.54
CA ASP A 111 -6.41 -2.83 2.24
C ASP A 111 -7.60 -2.93 1.26
N SER A 112 -8.76 -3.26 1.77
CA SER A 112 -9.99 -3.51 1.02
C SER A 112 -10.99 -2.35 1.15
N THR A 113 -12.03 -2.36 0.30
CA THR A 113 -13.17 -1.45 0.40
C THR A 113 -13.82 -1.49 1.79
N TRP A 114 -13.93 -2.67 2.41
CA TRP A 114 -14.45 -2.79 3.77
C TRP A 114 -13.55 -2.07 4.78
N GLY A 115 -12.25 -2.22 4.66
CA GLY A 115 -11.28 -1.60 5.58
C GLY A 115 -11.29 -0.09 5.51
N ILE A 116 -11.23 0.50 4.31
CA ILE A 116 -11.27 1.95 4.17
C ILE A 116 -12.58 2.52 4.72
N ASN A 117 -13.73 1.93 4.36
CA ASN A 117 -15.04 2.39 4.84
C ASN A 117 -15.19 2.25 6.36
N THR A 118 -14.61 1.22 6.96
CA THR A 118 -14.63 1.06 8.42
C THR A 118 -13.81 2.16 9.10
N TYR A 119 -12.60 2.46 8.61
CA TYR A 119 -11.81 3.58 9.14
C TYR A 119 -12.51 4.93 8.97
N LEU A 120 -13.16 5.18 7.83
CA LEU A 120 -13.91 6.42 7.59
C LEU A 120 -15.08 6.57 8.56
N LYS A 121 -15.87 5.51 8.78
CA LYS A 121 -16.96 5.50 9.76
C LYS A 121 -16.49 5.67 11.21
N LEU A 122 -15.37 5.04 11.58
CA LEU A 122 -14.78 5.21 12.90
C LEU A 122 -14.27 6.64 13.10
N ALA A 123 -13.64 7.22 12.07
CA ALA A 123 -13.17 8.60 12.11
C ALA A 123 -14.34 9.58 12.33
N GLU A 124 -15.42 9.44 11.57
CA GLU A 124 -16.63 10.27 11.72
C GLU A 124 -17.27 10.09 13.11
N LYS A 125 -17.52 8.84 13.52
CA LYS A 125 -18.19 8.52 14.77
C LYS A 125 -17.43 9.03 16.02
N HIS A 126 -16.11 9.02 15.97
CA HIS A 126 -15.26 9.34 17.12
C HIS A 126 -14.49 10.67 16.97
N GLU A 127 -14.83 11.48 15.95
CA GLU A 127 -14.17 12.76 15.65
C GLU A 127 -12.63 12.64 15.53
N LEU A 128 -12.20 11.57 14.86
CA LEU A 128 -10.78 11.22 14.64
C LEU A 128 -10.34 11.58 13.21
N PRO A 129 -9.02 11.64 12.96
CA PRO A 129 -8.49 11.94 11.64
C PRO A 129 -8.97 10.94 10.57
N ARG A 130 -9.43 11.47 9.44
CA ARG A 130 -9.87 10.71 8.29
C ARG A 130 -8.68 10.12 7.52
N MET A 131 -8.79 8.90 7.03
CA MET A 131 -7.85 8.34 6.06
C MET A 131 -7.97 9.11 4.75
N VAL A 132 -6.85 9.69 4.26
CA VAL A 132 -6.84 10.53 3.05
C VAL A 132 -6.38 9.77 1.81
N SER A 133 -5.81 8.58 1.95
CA SER A 133 -5.31 7.80 0.83
C SER A 133 -5.35 6.30 1.10
N ILE A 134 -5.38 5.53 0.00
CA ILE A 134 -5.11 4.09 0.01
C ILE A 134 -4.12 3.75 -1.09
N GLN A 135 -3.10 2.94 -0.78
CA GLN A 135 -2.05 2.56 -1.72
C GLN A 135 -2.07 1.05 -1.96
N ASN A 136 -2.59 0.63 -3.10
CA ASN A 136 -2.71 -0.78 -3.49
C ASN A 136 -1.99 -1.08 -4.81
N GLU A 137 -1.75 -2.37 -5.08
CA GLU A 137 -1.24 -2.80 -6.38
C GLU A 137 -2.26 -2.48 -7.48
N PHE A 138 -1.82 -1.76 -8.52
CA PHE A 138 -2.62 -1.53 -9.71
C PHE A 138 -1.76 -1.35 -10.95
N SER A 139 -2.09 -2.10 -12.00
CA SER A 139 -1.45 -2.02 -13.32
C SER A 139 -2.38 -2.64 -14.36
N LEU A 140 -2.04 -2.55 -15.64
CA LEU A 140 -2.77 -3.25 -16.70
C LEU A 140 -2.76 -4.79 -16.56
N LEU A 141 -1.84 -5.34 -15.77
CA LEU A 141 -1.80 -6.76 -15.41
C LEU A 141 -2.45 -7.08 -14.05
N HIS A 142 -2.93 -6.07 -13.35
CA HIS A 142 -3.58 -6.22 -12.03
C HIS A 142 -4.61 -5.14 -11.81
N THR A 143 -5.83 -5.38 -12.22
CA THR A 143 -6.96 -4.43 -12.17
C THR A 143 -7.98 -4.76 -11.07
N LYS A 144 -7.54 -5.42 -10.00
CA LYS A 144 -8.41 -6.01 -8.98
C LYS A 144 -9.28 -4.98 -8.24
N ASP A 145 -8.75 -3.78 -8.06
CA ASP A 145 -9.45 -2.69 -7.36
C ASP A 145 -10.42 -1.92 -8.28
N TRP A 146 -10.37 -2.19 -9.59
CA TRP A 146 -11.30 -1.64 -10.55
C TRP A 146 -12.50 -2.57 -10.76
N PRO A 147 -13.73 -2.04 -10.76
CA PRO A 147 -14.10 -0.64 -10.50
C PRO A 147 -14.35 -0.34 -9.01
N TYR A 148 -14.54 -1.34 -8.16
CA TYR A 148 -15.18 -1.23 -6.85
C TYR A 148 -14.45 -0.36 -5.82
N LEU A 149 -13.16 -0.62 -5.57
CA LEU A 149 -12.40 0.20 -4.63
C LEU A 149 -12.15 1.59 -5.19
N ILE A 150 -11.91 1.70 -6.50
CA ILE A 150 -11.70 3.00 -7.17
C ILE A 150 -12.95 3.85 -7.08
N GLU A 151 -14.15 3.29 -7.37
CA GLU A 151 -15.43 3.97 -7.21
C GLU A 151 -15.60 4.49 -5.78
N ASN A 152 -15.34 3.64 -4.80
CA ASN A 152 -15.40 4.03 -3.39
C ASN A 152 -14.43 5.18 -3.05
N CYS A 153 -13.21 5.14 -3.57
CA CYS A 153 -12.24 6.21 -3.38
C CYS A 153 -12.73 7.55 -3.95
N VAL A 154 -13.38 7.53 -5.12
CA VAL A 154 -13.95 8.73 -5.76
C VAL A 154 -15.08 9.32 -4.91
N HIS A 155 -16.01 8.49 -4.45
CA HIS A 155 -17.16 8.95 -3.64
C HIS A 155 -16.74 9.46 -2.26
N GLU A 156 -15.71 8.85 -1.69
CA GLU A 156 -15.22 9.18 -0.35
C GLU A 156 -14.11 10.22 -0.33
N ASP A 157 -13.72 10.80 -1.46
CA ASP A 157 -12.59 11.75 -1.58
C ASP A 157 -11.30 11.19 -0.94
N VAL A 158 -10.97 9.94 -1.26
CA VAL A 158 -9.75 9.24 -0.84
C VAL A 158 -8.82 9.10 -2.03
N ALA A 159 -7.58 9.59 -1.93
CA ALA A 159 -6.61 9.45 -3.00
C ALA A 159 -6.20 7.99 -3.18
N TYR A 160 -6.31 7.48 -4.41
CA TYR A 160 -5.82 6.15 -4.75
C TYR A 160 -4.38 6.24 -5.28
N LEU A 161 -3.45 5.55 -4.64
CA LEU A 161 -2.02 5.56 -4.97
C LEU A 161 -1.62 4.18 -5.53
N PRO A 162 -1.50 4.00 -6.85
CA PRO A 162 -1.10 2.72 -7.41
C PRO A 162 0.37 2.42 -7.11
N TRP A 163 0.67 1.23 -6.56
CA TRP A 163 2.04 0.73 -6.55
C TRP A 163 2.24 -0.32 -7.64
N SER A 164 3.47 -0.44 -8.13
CA SER A 164 3.83 -1.28 -9.29
C SER A 164 3.03 -0.99 -10.56
N PRO A 165 2.80 0.26 -10.99
CA PRO A 165 2.00 0.57 -12.19
C PRO A 165 2.58 -0.04 -13.46
N LEU A 166 3.89 -0.34 -13.49
CA LEU A 166 4.56 -1.05 -14.58
C LEU A 166 4.72 -2.56 -14.29
N ALA A 167 3.96 -3.14 -13.35
CA ALA A 167 4.01 -4.56 -13.00
C ALA A 167 5.46 -5.06 -12.78
N ALA A 168 6.21 -4.38 -11.89
CA ALA A 168 7.63 -4.65 -11.63
C ALA A 168 8.55 -4.53 -12.87
N GLY A 169 8.12 -3.79 -13.88
CA GLY A 169 8.85 -3.56 -15.13
C GLY A 169 8.39 -4.42 -16.30
N MET A 170 7.44 -5.34 -16.11
CA MET A 170 6.88 -6.16 -17.20
C MET A 170 6.27 -5.30 -18.32
N LEU A 171 5.45 -4.33 -17.95
CA LEU A 171 4.74 -3.47 -18.90
C LEU A 171 5.67 -2.53 -19.71
N SER A 172 6.94 -2.45 -19.37
CA SER A 172 7.92 -1.74 -20.22
C SER A 172 8.31 -2.53 -21.48
N GLY A 173 7.88 -3.77 -21.63
CA GLY A 173 8.23 -4.64 -22.76
C GLY A 173 9.65 -5.22 -22.70
N LYS A 174 10.54 -4.77 -21.82
CA LYS A 174 11.96 -5.16 -21.81
C LYS A 174 12.23 -6.62 -21.45
N TYR A 175 11.22 -7.35 -20.98
CA TYR A 175 11.33 -8.76 -20.61
C TYR A 175 10.61 -9.71 -21.59
N ILE A 176 10.04 -9.16 -22.67
CA ILE A 176 9.38 -9.95 -23.71
C ILE A 176 10.33 -11.05 -24.23
N ASP A 177 9.78 -12.19 -24.58
CA ASP A 177 10.50 -13.38 -25.07
C ASP A 177 11.61 -13.87 -24.13
N GLY A 178 11.45 -13.64 -22.83
CA GLY A 178 12.40 -14.10 -21.82
C GLY A 178 13.66 -13.23 -21.68
N ALA A 179 13.70 -12.08 -22.33
CA ALA A 179 14.84 -11.16 -22.24
C ALA A 179 15.13 -10.75 -20.78
N ARG A 180 16.42 -10.63 -20.47
CA ARG A 180 16.91 -10.23 -19.13
C ARG A 180 18.03 -9.19 -19.30
N PRO A 181 17.69 -7.95 -19.64
CA PRO A 181 18.67 -6.90 -19.85
C PRO A 181 19.56 -6.69 -18.62
N GLU A 182 20.85 -6.50 -18.84
CA GLU A 182 21.80 -6.21 -17.76
C GLU A 182 21.36 -4.95 -16.96
N GLY A 183 21.56 -4.97 -15.64
CA GLY A 183 21.12 -3.88 -14.75
C GLY A 183 19.61 -3.79 -14.54
N SER A 184 18.81 -4.62 -15.20
CA SER A 184 17.36 -4.64 -14.95
C SER A 184 17.02 -5.29 -13.62
N ARG A 185 15.85 -4.91 -13.06
CA ARG A 185 15.40 -5.41 -11.75
C ARG A 185 15.42 -6.93 -11.65
N TRP A 186 14.98 -7.64 -12.68
CA TRP A 186 14.90 -9.09 -12.65
C TRP A 186 16.24 -9.78 -12.82
N THR A 187 17.15 -9.15 -13.54
CA THR A 187 18.54 -9.61 -13.66
C THR A 187 19.30 -9.38 -12.38
N TYR A 188 19.19 -8.19 -11.79
CA TYR A 188 19.89 -7.81 -10.55
C TYR A 188 19.42 -8.63 -9.35
N MET A 189 18.12 -8.86 -9.21
CA MET A 189 17.57 -9.56 -8.05
C MET A 189 17.67 -11.08 -8.13
N GLN A 190 18.11 -11.66 -9.25
CA GLN A 190 18.23 -13.10 -9.50
C GLN A 190 16.98 -13.90 -9.06
N ARG A 191 15.83 -13.28 -8.98
CA ARG A 191 14.59 -13.90 -8.54
C ARG A 191 13.93 -14.60 -9.73
N LYS A 192 13.93 -15.93 -9.69
CA LYS A 192 13.02 -16.72 -10.52
C LYS A 192 11.58 -16.45 -10.05
N GLY A 193 10.66 -16.18 -11.00
CA GLY A 193 9.25 -16.04 -10.68
C GLY A 193 8.91 -14.79 -9.90
N ILE A 194 9.42 -13.65 -10.33
CA ILE A 194 8.84 -12.38 -9.89
C ILE A 194 7.39 -12.39 -10.33
N PHE A 195 6.50 -12.08 -9.39
CA PHE A 195 5.06 -12.06 -9.62
C PHE A 195 4.73 -11.38 -10.96
N ARG A 196 3.82 -11.98 -11.72
CA ARG A 196 3.46 -11.59 -13.09
C ARG A 196 4.40 -12.11 -14.21
N ASP A 197 5.44 -12.87 -13.93
CA ASP A 197 6.25 -13.53 -14.97
C ASP A 197 5.60 -14.85 -15.37
N THR A 198 4.54 -14.78 -16.15
CA THR A 198 3.82 -15.93 -16.72
C THR A 198 3.71 -15.77 -18.24
N GLU A 199 3.53 -16.87 -18.95
CA GLU A 199 3.34 -16.86 -20.40
C GLU A 199 2.18 -15.93 -20.80
N LEU A 200 1.02 -16.06 -20.14
CA LEU A 200 -0.16 -15.23 -20.39
C LEU A 200 0.13 -13.73 -20.15
N ALA A 201 0.88 -13.39 -19.10
CA ALA A 201 1.27 -12.02 -18.85
C ALA A 201 2.22 -11.48 -19.93
N ASN A 202 3.15 -12.30 -20.41
CA ASN A 202 4.05 -11.92 -21.52
C ASN A 202 3.29 -11.65 -22.83
N GLU A 203 2.29 -12.47 -23.16
CA GLU A 203 1.42 -12.26 -24.32
C GLU A 203 0.60 -10.97 -24.16
N ALA A 204 0.01 -10.71 -23.01
CA ALA A 204 -0.71 -9.48 -22.75
C ALA A 204 0.19 -8.24 -22.87
N VAL A 205 1.43 -8.32 -22.38
CA VAL A 205 2.41 -7.23 -22.52
C VAL A 205 2.74 -6.94 -23.97
N LYS A 206 2.89 -7.97 -24.82
CA LYS A 206 3.09 -7.77 -26.27
C LYS A 206 1.96 -6.93 -26.86
N GLY A 207 0.71 -7.29 -26.58
CA GLY A 207 -0.46 -6.54 -27.04
C GLY A 207 -0.47 -5.09 -26.53
N TYR A 208 -0.14 -4.84 -25.27
CA TYR A 208 -0.05 -3.48 -24.73
C TYR A 208 1.06 -2.66 -25.39
N VAL A 209 2.22 -3.27 -25.68
CA VAL A 209 3.31 -2.59 -26.38
C VAL A 209 2.92 -2.25 -27.83
N GLU A 210 2.22 -3.13 -28.52
CA GLU A 210 1.68 -2.86 -29.87
C GLU A 210 0.73 -1.66 -29.87
N VAL A 211 -0.22 -1.61 -28.90
CA VAL A 211 -1.14 -0.48 -28.74
C VAL A 211 -0.37 0.80 -28.44
N ALA A 212 0.60 0.76 -27.53
CA ALA A 212 1.42 1.93 -27.20
C ALA A 212 2.15 2.46 -28.44
N ASN A 213 2.83 1.59 -29.18
CA ASN A 213 3.55 1.95 -30.40
C ASN A 213 2.63 2.53 -31.47
N ALA A 214 1.44 1.95 -31.67
CA ALA A 214 0.45 2.45 -32.64
C ALA A 214 -0.04 3.87 -32.33
N HIS A 215 0.04 4.30 -31.06
CA HIS A 215 -0.38 5.63 -30.60
C HIS A 215 0.81 6.56 -30.27
N GLY A 216 2.05 6.17 -30.59
CA GLY A 216 3.24 6.99 -30.37
C GLY A 216 3.66 7.10 -28.91
N PHE A 217 3.24 6.18 -28.05
CA PHE A 217 3.75 6.06 -26.67
C PHE A 217 4.98 5.16 -26.62
N THR A 218 5.86 5.42 -25.63
CA THR A 218 7.08 4.63 -25.39
C THR A 218 6.97 3.88 -24.07
#